data_3baee0ad535a94ae5c3338d28405b137
#
_entry.id   3baee0ad535a94ae5c3338d28405b137
#
_cell.length_a   1.000
_cell.length_b   1.000
_cell.length_c   1.000
_cell.angle_alpha   90.00
_cell.angle_beta   90.00
_cell.angle_gamma   90.00
#
_symmetry.space_group_name_H-M   'P 1'
#
loop_
_entity.id
_entity.type
_entity.pdbx_description
1 polymer ?
#
loop_
_entity_poly.entity_id
_entity_poly.type
_entity_poly.pdbx_seq_one_letter_code
_entity_poly.pdbx_strand_id
1 'polypeptide(L)'
;MYRELEKQELTLPEVITLASFVQEEAGNDQDSNVAQVFRNRLAEGSPYPKLQSNTSSYVQSDEDNNYLWNWVAPYYGGWEDIPENIRNAYDTYTCTGLPAGPISNPGLAAIQAALAPQCDEEVRDCYFFVTDLSGHYYYAKTYAEHQANCRKAAEVNQSLKK
;
A
#
# COMPACT_ATOMS: atom_id res chain seq x y z
N MET A 1 5.93 -12.83 -17.73
CA MET A 1 4.71 -12.07 -17.36
C MET A 1 3.44 -12.88 -17.57
N TYR A 2 2.99 -13.17 -18.82
CA TYR A 2 1.72 -13.91 -19.02
C TYR A 2 1.64 -15.26 -18.30
N ARG A 3 2.69 -16.06 -18.29
CA ARG A 3 2.73 -17.35 -17.58
C ARG A 3 2.64 -17.21 -16.05
N GLU A 4 3.07 -16.09 -15.49
CA GLU A 4 2.93 -15.83 -14.05
C GLU A 4 1.53 -15.34 -13.72
N LEU A 5 0.90 -14.54 -14.58
CA LEU A 5 -0.51 -14.13 -14.42
C LEU A 5 -1.46 -15.33 -14.40
N GLU A 6 -1.22 -16.36 -15.25
CA GLU A 6 -2.02 -17.59 -15.28
C GLU A 6 -1.95 -18.39 -13.97
N LYS A 7 -0.92 -18.18 -13.15
CA LYS A 7 -0.74 -18.83 -11.84
C LYS A 7 -1.28 -17.99 -10.69
N GLN A 8 -1.64 -16.73 -10.96
CA GLN A 8 -2.09 -15.79 -9.95
C GLN A 8 -3.61 -15.69 -9.98
N GLU A 9 -4.19 -15.39 -8.83
CA GLU A 9 -5.62 -15.08 -8.70
C GLU A 9 -5.95 -13.65 -9.15
N LEU A 10 -4.94 -12.84 -9.54
CA LEU A 10 -5.08 -11.45 -9.96
C LEU A 10 -5.00 -11.32 -11.48
N THR A 11 -5.87 -10.49 -12.05
CA THR A 11 -5.80 -10.05 -13.44
C THR A 11 -4.68 -9.02 -13.65
N LEU A 12 -4.30 -8.76 -14.91
CA LEU A 12 -3.28 -7.74 -15.22
C LEU A 12 -3.63 -6.34 -14.67
N PRO A 13 -4.87 -5.81 -14.82
CA PRO A 13 -5.25 -4.54 -14.19
C PRO A 13 -5.09 -4.55 -12.67
N GLU A 14 -5.42 -5.64 -11.99
CA GLU A 14 -5.25 -5.78 -10.54
C GLU A 14 -3.78 -5.81 -10.13
N VAL A 15 -2.92 -6.50 -10.90
CA VAL A 15 -1.47 -6.47 -10.67
C VAL A 15 -0.91 -5.05 -10.82
N ILE A 16 -1.33 -4.30 -11.85
CA ILE A 16 -0.90 -2.90 -12.04
C ILE A 16 -1.43 -2.01 -10.90
N THR A 17 -2.67 -2.22 -10.48
CA THR A 17 -3.23 -1.50 -9.33
C THR A 17 -2.43 -1.78 -8.07
N LEU A 18 -2.17 -3.04 -7.73
CA LEU A 18 -1.33 -3.42 -6.58
C LEU A 18 0.08 -2.83 -6.69
N ALA A 19 0.71 -2.93 -7.86
CA ALA A 19 2.03 -2.38 -8.12
C ALA A 19 2.11 -0.88 -7.89
N SER A 20 1.04 -0.13 -8.21
CA SER A 20 1.00 1.30 -7.97
C SER A 20 1.03 1.66 -6.49
N PHE A 21 0.42 0.86 -5.62
CA PHE A 21 0.53 1.01 -4.17
C PHE A 21 1.91 0.60 -3.65
N VAL A 22 2.46 -0.49 -4.17
CA VAL A 22 3.84 -0.90 -3.83
C VAL A 22 4.82 0.21 -4.18
N GLN A 23 4.68 0.83 -5.36
CA GLN A 23 5.54 1.93 -5.80
C GLN A 23 5.54 3.12 -4.82
N GLU A 24 4.37 3.48 -4.28
CA GLU A 24 4.24 4.64 -3.38
C GLU A 24 4.64 4.32 -1.93
N GLU A 25 4.51 3.06 -1.51
CA GLU A 25 4.80 2.65 -0.13
C GLU A 25 6.21 2.08 0.06
N ALA A 26 6.80 1.49 -1.00
CA ALA A 26 8.08 0.84 -0.88
C ALA A 26 9.23 1.82 -1.15
N GLY A 27 10.21 1.82 -0.25
CA GLY A 27 11.49 2.48 -0.42
C GLY A 27 12.64 1.51 -0.13
N ASN A 28 13.86 1.87 -0.51
CA ASN A 28 15.06 1.11 -0.17
C ASN A 28 14.99 -0.39 -0.53
N ASP A 29 14.55 -0.73 -1.74
CA ASP A 29 14.43 -2.10 -2.25
C ASP A 29 13.42 -2.99 -1.48
N GLN A 30 12.41 -2.39 -0.83
CA GLN A 30 11.39 -3.12 -0.08
C GLN A 30 10.16 -3.55 -0.91
N ASP A 31 10.18 -3.36 -2.23
CA ASP A 31 9.04 -3.66 -3.11
C ASP A 31 8.46 -5.07 -2.87
N SER A 32 9.30 -6.10 -2.79
CA SER A 32 8.85 -7.49 -2.60
C SER A 32 8.25 -7.72 -1.21
N ASN A 33 8.81 -7.12 -0.17
CA ASN A 33 8.32 -7.25 1.20
C ASN A 33 6.96 -6.53 1.36
N VAL A 34 6.85 -5.30 0.86
CA VAL A 34 5.59 -4.52 0.86
C VAL A 34 4.53 -5.23 0.03
N ALA A 35 4.88 -5.71 -1.18
CA ALA A 35 3.97 -6.46 -2.04
C ALA A 35 3.45 -7.73 -1.35
N GLN A 36 4.31 -8.46 -0.61
CA GLN A 36 3.90 -9.65 0.14
C GLN A 36 2.87 -9.31 1.21
N VAL A 37 3.09 -8.24 1.98
CA VAL A 37 2.12 -7.80 3.00
C VAL A 37 0.77 -7.49 2.36
N PHE A 38 0.74 -6.74 1.27
CA PHE A 38 -0.51 -6.44 0.57
C PHE A 38 -1.18 -7.70 0.00
N ARG A 39 -0.43 -8.63 -0.56
CA ARG A 39 -0.97 -9.92 -1.05
C ARG A 39 -1.57 -10.76 0.06
N ASN A 40 -0.94 -10.81 1.23
CA ASN A 40 -1.50 -11.49 2.40
C ASN A 40 -2.85 -10.88 2.82
N ARG A 41 -2.98 -9.56 2.72
CA ARG A 41 -4.24 -8.85 3.01
C ARG A 41 -5.32 -9.11 1.96
N LEU A 42 -4.93 -9.28 0.69
CA LEU A 42 -5.84 -9.55 -0.43
C LEU A 42 -6.24 -11.03 -0.55
N ALA A 43 -5.51 -11.94 0.11
CA ALA A 43 -5.78 -13.36 0.04
C ALA A 43 -7.19 -13.71 0.56
N GLU A 44 -7.83 -14.71 -0.04
CA GLU A 44 -9.12 -15.20 0.41
C GLU A 44 -9.07 -15.63 1.88
N GLY A 45 -10.04 -15.20 2.68
CA GLY A 45 -10.09 -15.47 4.12
C GLY A 45 -9.10 -14.68 4.98
N SER A 46 -8.42 -13.68 4.42
CA SER A 46 -7.54 -12.79 5.18
C SER A 46 -8.28 -12.16 6.37
N PRO A 47 -7.68 -12.13 7.56
CA PRO A 47 -8.25 -11.42 8.70
C PRO A 47 -8.23 -9.89 8.55
N TYR A 48 -7.50 -9.37 7.54
CA TYR A 48 -7.30 -7.95 7.29
C TYR A 48 -7.52 -7.62 5.80
N PRO A 49 -8.77 -7.74 5.26
CA PRO A 49 -9.02 -7.71 3.81
C PRO A 49 -9.04 -6.30 3.18
N LYS A 50 -8.43 -5.31 3.82
CA LYS A 50 -8.32 -3.93 3.35
C LYS A 50 -6.86 -3.53 3.27
N LEU A 51 -6.42 -2.80 2.25
CA LEU A 51 -5.01 -2.41 2.12
C LEU A 51 -4.56 -1.45 3.23
N GLN A 52 -5.42 -0.50 3.63
CA GLN A 52 -5.15 0.50 4.66
C GLN A 52 -3.87 1.30 4.40
N SER A 53 -3.70 1.72 3.16
CA SER A 53 -2.61 2.58 2.70
C SER A 53 -3.12 4.02 2.54
N ASN A 54 -2.39 4.98 3.06
CA ASN A 54 -2.75 6.40 3.01
C ASN A 54 -2.51 7.04 1.63
N THR A 55 -1.77 6.38 0.76
CA THR A 55 -1.30 6.93 -0.51
C THR A 55 -2.41 7.18 -1.54
N SER A 56 -3.60 6.61 -1.36
CA SER A 56 -4.70 6.76 -2.33
C SER A 56 -5.63 7.93 -2.07
N SER A 57 -6.19 8.03 -0.87
CA SER A 57 -7.37 8.88 -0.70
C SER A 57 -7.47 9.62 0.63
N TYR A 58 -6.71 9.19 1.63
CA TYR A 58 -7.28 9.34 2.97
C TYR A 58 -6.78 10.53 3.76
N VAL A 59 -5.65 11.10 3.51
CA VAL A 59 -5.14 12.08 4.46
C VAL A 59 -5.40 13.50 4.00
N GLN A 60 -6.31 14.17 4.66
CA GLN A 60 -6.61 15.59 4.50
C GLN A 60 -5.40 16.51 4.74
N SER A 61 -4.32 15.99 5.33
CA SER A 61 -3.14 16.77 5.69
C SER A 61 -1.90 16.46 4.84
N ASP A 62 -1.93 15.41 4.00
CA ASP A 62 -0.80 15.03 3.16
C ASP A 62 -1.17 15.20 1.68
N GLU A 63 -1.24 16.47 1.27
CA GLU A 63 -1.53 16.87 -0.10
C GLU A 63 -0.48 16.33 -1.09
N ASP A 64 0.74 16.06 -0.61
CA ASP A 64 1.87 15.73 -1.49
C ASP A 64 1.81 14.31 -2.07
N ASN A 65 1.11 13.36 -1.40
CA ASN A 65 1.10 11.94 -1.80
C ASN A 65 -0.30 11.35 -2.00
N ASN A 66 -1.34 12.16 -2.09
CA ASN A 66 -2.71 11.69 -2.23
C ASN A 66 -3.16 11.73 -3.69
N TYR A 67 -3.42 10.55 -4.29
CA TYR A 67 -3.85 10.43 -5.67
C TYR A 67 -5.14 11.22 -5.96
N LEU A 68 -6.15 11.08 -5.12
CA LEU A 68 -7.42 11.77 -5.34
C LEU A 68 -7.27 13.29 -5.23
N TRP A 69 -6.50 13.78 -4.27
CA TRP A 69 -6.26 15.20 -4.09
C TRP A 69 -5.49 15.80 -5.27
N ASN A 70 -4.40 15.16 -5.67
CA ASN A 70 -3.48 15.73 -6.66
C ASN A 70 -3.96 15.58 -8.11
N TRP A 71 -4.67 14.49 -8.42
CA TRP A 71 -4.99 14.13 -9.80
C TRP A 71 -6.47 14.13 -10.11
N VAL A 72 -7.33 13.82 -9.14
CA VAL A 72 -8.77 13.69 -9.36
C VAL A 72 -9.51 14.97 -8.97
N ALA A 73 -9.19 15.56 -7.82
CA ALA A 73 -9.84 16.79 -7.35
C ALA A 73 -9.76 17.94 -8.37
N PRO A 74 -8.62 18.22 -9.01
CA PRO A 74 -8.56 19.28 -10.02
C PRO A 74 -9.49 19.06 -11.21
N TYR A 75 -9.74 17.79 -11.58
CA TYR A 75 -10.66 17.44 -12.67
C TYR A 75 -12.12 17.76 -12.33
N TYR A 76 -12.50 17.63 -11.07
CA TYR A 76 -13.85 17.92 -10.57
C TYR A 76 -14.04 19.37 -10.09
N GLY A 77 -12.97 20.15 -9.98
CA GLY A 77 -13.04 21.52 -9.49
C GLY A 77 -12.65 21.69 -8.03
N GLY A 78 -12.42 20.61 -7.30
CA GLY A 78 -11.96 20.59 -5.92
C GLY A 78 -12.27 19.28 -5.22
N TRP A 79 -11.71 19.10 -4.03
CA TRP A 79 -11.90 17.87 -3.22
C TRP A 79 -13.37 17.59 -2.91
N GLU A 80 -14.12 18.63 -2.53
CA GLU A 80 -15.53 18.50 -2.14
C GLU A 80 -16.43 18.12 -3.32
N ASP A 81 -15.97 18.39 -4.55
CA ASP A 81 -16.73 18.12 -5.78
C ASP A 81 -16.50 16.70 -6.31
N ILE A 82 -15.55 15.94 -5.75
CA ILE A 82 -15.34 14.53 -6.15
C ILE A 82 -16.57 13.73 -5.69
N PRO A 83 -17.24 13.00 -6.61
CA PRO A 83 -18.36 12.13 -6.25
C PRO A 83 -17.99 11.14 -5.14
N GLU A 84 -18.86 10.96 -4.16
CA GLU A 84 -18.62 10.09 -3.01
C GLU A 84 -18.28 8.65 -3.40
N ASN A 85 -18.95 8.13 -4.43
CA ASN A 85 -18.67 6.78 -4.93
C ASN A 85 -17.23 6.63 -5.49
N ILE A 86 -16.66 7.70 -6.05
CA ILE A 86 -15.24 7.71 -6.50
C ILE A 86 -14.31 7.77 -5.29
N ARG A 87 -14.58 8.65 -4.33
CA ARG A 87 -13.79 8.70 -3.09
C ARG A 87 -13.76 7.35 -2.38
N ASN A 88 -14.94 6.75 -2.18
CA ASN A 88 -15.07 5.45 -1.52
C ASN A 88 -14.39 4.32 -2.29
N ALA A 89 -14.39 4.36 -3.63
CA ALA A 89 -13.74 3.35 -4.46
C ALA A 89 -12.20 3.36 -4.37
N TYR A 90 -11.61 4.46 -3.92
CA TYR A 90 -10.16 4.61 -3.69
C TYR A 90 -9.77 4.65 -2.21
N ASP A 91 -10.73 4.71 -1.29
CA ASP A 91 -10.46 4.68 0.15
C ASP A 91 -10.15 3.25 0.61
N THR A 92 -8.87 2.95 0.75
CA THR A 92 -8.36 1.64 1.16
C THR A 92 -8.64 1.28 2.62
N TYR A 93 -9.19 2.20 3.43
CA TYR A 93 -9.68 1.95 4.78
C TYR A 93 -11.14 1.48 4.79
N THR A 94 -11.89 1.78 3.73
CA THR A 94 -13.30 1.39 3.60
C THR A 94 -13.53 0.29 2.59
N CYS A 95 -12.91 0.35 1.40
CA CYS A 95 -13.04 -0.71 0.40
C CYS A 95 -12.33 -2.00 0.84
N THR A 96 -12.96 -3.13 0.56
CA THR A 96 -12.36 -4.46 0.73
C THR A 96 -11.63 -4.86 -0.55
N GLY A 97 -10.43 -5.39 -0.41
CA GLY A 97 -9.62 -5.77 -1.57
C GLY A 97 -8.89 -4.58 -2.21
N LEU A 98 -8.70 -4.65 -3.52
CA LEU A 98 -8.05 -3.59 -4.28
C LEU A 98 -9.01 -2.42 -4.52
N PRO A 99 -8.49 -1.17 -4.56
CA PRO A 99 -9.26 -0.01 -5.02
C PRO A 99 -9.58 -0.09 -6.51
N ALA A 100 -10.39 0.86 -7.00
CA ALA A 100 -10.93 0.86 -8.36
C ALA A 100 -9.88 0.89 -9.48
N GLY A 101 -8.66 1.31 -9.18
CA GLY A 101 -7.58 1.37 -10.17
C GLY A 101 -6.24 1.84 -9.58
N PRO A 102 -5.22 1.95 -10.43
CA PRO A 102 -3.89 2.39 -10.00
C PRO A 102 -3.89 3.87 -9.59
N ILE A 103 -3.02 4.20 -8.63
CA ILE A 103 -2.84 5.54 -8.07
C ILE A 103 -1.55 6.23 -8.57
N SER A 104 -0.68 5.48 -9.21
CA SER A 104 0.57 5.97 -9.80
C SER A 104 0.94 5.16 -11.04
N ASN A 105 2.06 5.50 -11.66
CA ASN A 105 2.64 4.76 -12.77
C ASN A 105 3.80 3.89 -12.25
N PRO A 106 3.56 2.61 -11.91
CA PRO A 106 4.57 1.79 -11.26
C PRO A 106 5.73 1.43 -12.18
N GLY A 107 6.93 1.43 -11.63
CA GLY A 107 8.13 0.93 -12.28
C GLY A 107 8.17 -0.59 -12.38
N LEU A 108 9.15 -1.11 -13.12
CA LEU A 108 9.30 -2.54 -13.36
C LEU A 108 9.48 -3.35 -12.06
N ALA A 109 10.23 -2.82 -11.09
CA ALA A 109 10.47 -3.48 -9.80
C ALA A 109 9.16 -3.70 -9.04
N ALA A 110 8.34 -2.66 -8.89
CA ALA A 110 7.03 -2.74 -8.24
C ALA A 110 6.07 -3.69 -8.97
N ILE A 111 6.07 -3.70 -10.31
CA ILE A 111 5.26 -4.64 -11.11
C ILE A 111 5.72 -6.09 -10.89
N GLN A 112 7.02 -6.34 -10.87
CA GLN A 112 7.56 -7.68 -10.62
C GLN A 112 7.26 -8.14 -9.21
N ALA A 113 7.40 -7.27 -8.21
CA ALA A 113 7.07 -7.54 -6.83
C ALA A 113 5.57 -7.84 -6.63
N ALA A 114 4.69 -7.04 -7.23
CA ALA A 114 3.25 -7.27 -7.19
C ALA A 114 2.86 -8.60 -7.85
N LEU A 115 3.52 -8.96 -8.96
CA LEU A 115 3.24 -10.19 -9.70
C LEU A 115 3.73 -11.45 -8.96
N ALA A 116 4.96 -11.43 -8.45
CA ALA A 116 5.59 -12.59 -7.81
C ALA A 116 6.63 -12.12 -6.76
N PRO A 117 6.20 -11.70 -5.56
CA PRO A 117 7.11 -11.16 -4.56
C PRO A 117 8.15 -12.19 -4.11
N GLN A 118 9.40 -11.77 -4.10
CA GLN A 118 10.53 -12.52 -3.57
C GLN A 118 10.88 -11.95 -2.19
N CYS A 119 9.93 -12.05 -1.26
CA CYS A 119 10.06 -11.45 0.07
C CYS A 119 11.00 -12.23 0.98
N ASP A 120 11.48 -11.57 2.02
CA ASP A 120 12.21 -12.19 3.11
C ASP A 120 11.33 -13.20 3.85
N GLU A 121 11.93 -14.28 4.38
CA GLU A 121 11.17 -15.36 5.02
C GLU A 121 10.37 -14.88 6.22
N GLU A 122 10.90 -13.93 6.98
CA GLU A 122 10.25 -13.32 8.15
C GLU A 122 9.02 -12.47 7.79
N VAL A 123 8.93 -11.96 6.54
CA VAL A 123 7.82 -11.13 6.05
C VAL A 123 6.69 -11.98 5.46
N ARG A 124 6.95 -13.23 5.12
CA ARG A 124 6.02 -14.11 4.37
C ARG A 124 4.59 -14.14 4.91
N ASP A 125 4.43 -14.12 6.23
CA ASP A 125 3.12 -14.17 6.89
C ASP A 125 2.73 -12.84 7.56
N CYS A 126 3.39 -11.74 7.21
CA CYS A 126 3.10 -10.44 7.81
C CYS A 126 1.92 -9.75 7.11
N TYR A 127 1.12 -9.04 7.91
CA TYR A 127 -0.03 -8.25 7.46
C TYR A 127 0.16 -6.75 7.66
N PHE A 128 1.22 -6.33 8.32
CA PHE A 128 1.46 -4.93 8.68
C PHE A 128 2.92 -4.58 8.46
N PHE A 129 3.14 -3.31 8.12
CA PHE A 129 4.46 -2.68 8.19
C PHE A 129 4.34 -1.24 8.66
N VAL A 130 5.43 -0.70 9.14
CA VAL A 130 5.63 0.73 9.43
C VAL A 130 7.10 1.07 9.18
N THR A 131 7.36 2.29 8.74
CA THR A 131 8.70 2.78 8.45
C THR A 131 9.04 3.94 9.38
N ASP A 132 10.29 4.02 9.85
CA ASP A 132 10.78 5.18 10.55
C ASP A 132 11.51 6.17 9.61
N LEU A 133 11.86 7.34 10.10
CA LEU A 133 12.53 8.38 9.31
C LEU A 133 13.98 8.03 8.92
N SER A 134 14.55 6.94 9.43
CA SER A 134 15.81 6.40 8.95
C SER A 134 15.65 5.48 7.74
N GLY A 135 14.40 5.17 7.36
CA GLY A 135 14.06 4.26 6.26
C GLY A 135 14.04 2.78 6.67
N HIS A 136 14.04 2.48 7.98
CA HIS A 136 13.94 1.10 8.45
C HIS A 136 12.48 0.63 8.49
N TYR A 137 12.23 -0.57 7.94
CA TYR A 137 10.92 -1.21 7.89
C TYR A 137 10.75 -2.20 9.04
N TYR A 138 9.61 -2.14 9.71
CA TYR A 138 9.20 -3.04 10.78
C TYR A 138 7.97 -3.80 10.31
N TYR A 139 8.11 -5.10 10.11
CA TYR A 139 7.00 -5.97 9.70
C TYR A 139 6.35 -6.64 10.91
N ALA A 140 5.05 -6.97 10.79
CA ALA A 140 4.31 -7.61 11.88
C ALA A 140 3.19 -8.52 11.35
N LYS A 141 2.97 -9.64 12.05
CA LYS A 141 1.89 -10.59 11.78
C LYS A 141 0.57 -10.19 12.43
N THR A 142 0.65 -9.54 13.58
CA THR A 142 -0.51 -9.16 14.39
C THR A 142 -0.58 -7.64 14.58
N TYR A 143 -1.79 -7.15 14.84
CA TYR A 143 -1.98 -5.73 15.14
C TYR A 143 -1.26 -5.28 16.43
N ALA A 144 -1.17 -6.16 17.44
CA ALA A 144 -0.44 -5.85 18.67
C ALA A 144 1.07 -5.66 18.43
N GLU A 145 1.68 -6.52 17.60
CA GLU A 145 3.07 -6.36 17.16
C GLU A 145 3.25 -5.06 16.35
N HIS A 146 2.33 -4.77 15.44
CA HIS A 146 2.35 -3.53 14.66
C HIS A 146 2.31 -2.30 15.56
N GLN A 147 1.42 -2.26 16.56
CA GLN A 147 1.40 -1.17 17.54
C GLN A 147 2.72 -1.01 18.32
N ALA A 148 3.38 -2.13 18.64
CA ALA A 148 4.71 -2.09 19.28
C ALA A 148 5.77 -1.52 18.33
N ASN A 149 5.72 -1.90 17.04
CA ASN A 149 6.60 -1.38 16.00
C ASN A 149 6.36 0.12 15.74
N CYS A 150 5.12 0.58 15.73
CA CYS A 150 4.80 2.01 15.63
C CYS A 150 5.44 2.83 16.78
N ARG A 151 5.44 2.31 18.02
CA ARG A 151 6.12 2.97 19.15
C ARG A 151 7.63 3.05 18.94
N LYS A 152 8.26 1.94 18.49
CA LYS A 152 9.71 1.93 18.17
C LYS A 152 10.06 2.95 17.08
N ALA A 153 9.30 2.96 15.97
CA ALA A 153 9.49 3.92 14.90
C ALA A 153 9.37 5.37 15.40
N ALA A 154 8.37 5.64 16.25
CA ALA A 154 8.19 6.96 16.86
C ALA A 154 9.37 7.39 17.75
N GLU A 155 9.94 6.48 18.53
CA GLU A 155 11.13 6.73 19.36
C GLU A 155 12.35 7.08 18.49
N VAL A 156 12.59 6.33 17.40
CA VAL A 156 13.64 6.64 16.42
C VAL A 156 13.41 8.02 15.82
N ASN A 157 12.19 8.30 15.35
CA ASN A 157 11.84 9.57 14.74
C ASN A 157 12.04 10.77 15.68
N GLN A 158 11.77 10.60 16.98
CA GLN A 158 12.04 11.63 17.99
C GLN A 158 13.55 11.85 18.20
N SER A 159 14.35 10.80 18.11
CA SER A 159 15.80 10.90 18.28
C SER A 159 16.49 11.62 17.12
N LEU A 160 15.93 11.49 15.91
CA LEU A 160 16.45 12.12 14.69
C LEU A 160 16.08 13.61 14.55
N LYS A 161 15.10 14.08 15.31
CA LYS A 161 14.67 15.50 15.34
C LYS A 161 15.46 16.37 16.33
N LYS A 162 16.37 15.80 17.07
CA LYS A 162 17.27 16.49 18.00
C LYS A 162 18.59 16.83 17.34
#